data_f1a49ae475362046cd4a6c0dfe508d7c
#
_entry.id   f1a49ae475362046cd4a6c0dfe508d7c
#
_cell.length_a   1.000
_cell.length_b   1.000
_cell.length_c   1.000
_cell.angle_alpha   90.00
_cell.angle_beta   90.00
_cell.angle_gamma   90.00
#
_symmetry.space_group_name_H-M   'P 1'
#
loop_
_entity.id
_entity.type
_entity.pdbx_description
1 polymer ?
#
loop_
_entity_poly.entity_id
_entity_poly.type
_entity_poly.pdbx_seq_one_letter_code
_entity_poly.pdbx_strand_id
1 'polypeptide(L)'
;MLTRRLLGVWLLLLVAAVSRAQIQVSRADSPHNLLVVLVDDLGTDYLGCYQQNPAPPTTPNIDALARQGVQFTNAYANPVCTPTRACLMTGRHAFRSGMEVTCMPGDTGMRDEEWTLPEAMGMRGYARAFIGKWHLGDRHGARTPNVQGWPHFVGALYGNIPNYSSWTKTANGTSVQATTYATTDQVNEALSWINAQRRPWMLFLSFHAPHTPLHAPPAHMHRQNLAGLQPSTSPIPFYKAMIEAVDLEVGRLLTGLGTARAQTNVLLLSDNGTPEGLALAPQRRAKGSLYEAGVRIPLIANGPAVRRPGRVVSDRVHAIDVFPTLWELAGGIDVRTPVALDGRSLAPLLEDRPMAQRSIYSETIGTGFGSGCTRIDGDYKLIRFTDDPVILPHEELYNVRLDPRETNDLLAPGATTTPSDRAAHQTLSNGLWEMRSRGYIVAFGNDCPTSAGSVRLQSYAPPSIGTPHFLRVLSPGVGPNTQTFGSFVYFGFGLGSWDAPGLPLPLDSFGMPGCTQYARQDVLVYAGPTNSLFMVPMPSGTAMLGSVAAAQAFVSEPGLNPAGLAVSAGYRMTLGVW
;
A
#
# COMPACT_ATOMS: atom_id res chain seq x y z
N MET A 1 -13.24 -66.04 -25.32
CA MET A 1 -13.84 -64.73 -25.65
C MET A 1 -14.62 -64.09 -24.49
N LEU A 2 -14.78 -64.71 -23.33
CA LEU A 2 -15.54 -64.18 -22.18
C LEU A 2 -14.69 -63.35 -21.20
N THR A 3 -13.38 -63.50 -21.16
CA THR A 3 -12.49 -62.83 -20.18
C THR A 3 -12.10 -61.39 -20.56
N ARG A 4 -12.28 -60.97 -21.82
CA ARG A 4 -11.99 -59.56 -22.23
C ARG A 4 -13.15 -58.60 -22.02
N ARG A 5 -14.37 -59.05 -21.79
CA ARG A 5 -15.54 -58.17 -21.54
C ARG A 5 -15.70 -57.79 -20.08
N LEU A 6 -15.15 -58.54 -19.13
CA LEU A 6 -15.23 -58.26 -17.70
C LEU A 6 -14.20 -57.19 -17.24
N LEU A 7 -13.02 -57.11 -17.88
CA LEU A 7 -12.04 -56.06 -17.56
C LEU A 7 -12.50 -54.64 -17.99
N GLY A 8 -13.25 -54.54 -19.10
CA GLY A 8 -13.76 -53.26 -19.59
C GLY A 8 -14.84 -52.63 -18.69
N VAL A 9 -15.65 -53.48 -18.04
CA VAL A 9 -16.71 -53.01 -17.13
C VAL A 9 -16.14 -52.51 -15.79
N TRP A 10 -15.08 -53.16 -15.29
CA TRP A 10 -14.40 -52.72 -14.06
C TRP A 10 -13.60 -51.43 -14.26
N LEU A 11 -13.01 -51.19 -15.44
CA LEU A 11 -12.30 -49.94 -15.75
C LEU A 11 -13.27 -48.76 -15.92
N LEU A 12 -14.46 -49.00 -16.49
CA LEU A 12 -15.51 -48.00 -16.60
C LEU A 12 -16.17 -47.66 -15.25
N LEU A 13 -16.27 -48.62 -14.33
CA LEU A 13 -16.77 -48.39 -12.98
C LEU A 13 -15.74 -47.66 -12.10
N LEU A 14 -14.43 -47.90 -12.30
CA LEU A 14 -13.37 -47.15 -11.58
C LEU A 14 -13.29 -45.68 -12.09
N VAL A 15 -13.43 -45.45 -13.37
CA VAL A 15 -13.44 -44.06 -13.93
C VAL A 15 -14.70 -43.32 -13.51
N ALA A 16 -15.86 -44.01 -13.38
CA ALA A 16 -17.09 -43.41 -12.87
C ALA A 16 -17.07 -43.13 -11.37
N ALA A 17 -16.25 -43.87 -10.59
CA ALA A 17 -16.07 -43.64 -9.15
C ALA A 17 -15.09 -42.49 -8.85
N VAL A 18 -14.08 -42.26 -9.70
CA VAL A 18 -13.13 -41.16 -9.56
C VAL A 18 -13.75 -39.82 -10.00
N SER A 19 -14.73 -39.81 -10.90
CA SER A 19 -15.40 -38.57 -11.34
C SER A 19 -16.52 -38.08 -10.40
N ARG A 20 -16.75 -38.74 -9.26
CA ARG A 20 -17.70 -38.33 -8.22
C ARG A 20 -17.09 -38.02 -6.86
N ALA A 21 -15.80 -37.85 -6.76
CA ALA A 21 -15.23 -37.02 -5.73
C ALA A 21 -15.52 -35.55 -6.12
N GLN A 22 -16.80 -35.17 -6.08
CA GLN A 22 -17.14 -33.78 -5.89
C GLN A 22 -16.44 -33.36 -4.60
N ILE A 23 -15.39 -32.57 -4.74
CA ILE A 23 -14.96 -31.69 -3.66
C ILE A 23 -16.25 -31.03 -3.21
N GLN A 24 -16.83 -31.46 -2.10
CA GLN A 24 -17.77 -30.64 -1.37
C GLN A 24 -16.94 -29.43 -0.92
N VAL A 25 -16.89 -28.42 -1.78
CA VAL A 25 -16.68 -27.07 -1.31
C VAL A 25 -17.79 -26.89 -0.29
N SER A 26 -17.42 -26.92 1.00
CA SER A 26 -18.34 -26.61 2.07
C SER A 26 -19.10 -25.37 1.60
N ARG A 27 -20.43 -25.40 1.60
CA ARG A 27 -21.22 -24.19 1.39
C ARG A 27 -20.57 -23.13 2.25
N ALA A 28 -19.94 -22.15 1.60
CA ALA A 28 -19.39 -21.01 2.30
C ALA A 28 -20.50 -20.51 3.21
N ASP A 29 -20.25 -20.46 4.50
CA ASP A 29 -21.10 -19.73 5.44
C ASP A 29 -21.42 -18.39 4.79
N SER A 30 -22.65 -17.90 4.97
CA SER A 30 -23.08 -16.63 4.36
C SER A 30 -21.98 -15.59 4.55
N PRO A 31 -21.57 -14.85 3.52
CA PRO A 31 -20.41 -13.98 3.62
C PRO A 31 -20.59 -13.00 4.78
N HIS A 32 -19.59 -12.94 5.66
CA HIS A 32 -19.60 -12.09 6.84
C HIS A 32 -19.49 -10.61 6.46
N ASN A 33 -20.05 -9.75 7.28
CA ASN A 33 -19.84 -8.31 7.14
C ASN A 33 -18.39 -7.94 7.43
N LEU A 34 -17.93 -6.86 6.84
CA LEU A 34 -16.56 -6.36 6.94
C LEU A 34 -16.57 -4.92 7.44
N LEU A 35 -15.93 -4.67 8.57
CA LEU A 35 -15.80 -3.35 9.17
C LEU A 35 -14.31 -2.99 9.29
N VAL A 36 -13.88 -1.94 8.59
CA VAL A 36 -12.58 -1.31 8.81
C VAL A 36 -12.79 -0.05 9.63
N VAL A 37 -12.07 0.05 10.73
CA VAL A 37 -12.02 1.26 11.58
C VAL A 37 -10.61 1.82 11.46
N LEU A 38 -10.46 2.92 10.74
CA LEU A 38 -9.21 3.65 10.58
C LEU A 38 -9.21 4.86 11.51
N VAL A 39 -8.22 4.92 12.40
CA VAL A 39 -8.02 6.03 13.33
C VAL A 39 -6.86 6.88 12.83
N ASP A 40 -7.03 8.18 12.73
CA ASP A 40 -6.03 9.09 12.16
C ASP A 40 -5.01 9.51 13.21
N ASP A 41 -3.71 9.33 12.91
CA ASP A 41 -2.63 9.76 13.81
C ASP A 41 -2.59 9.03 15.16
N LEU A 42 -2.80 7.72 15.22
CA LEU A 42 -2.75 6.94 16.45
C LEU A 42 -1.57 5.96 16.44
N GLY A 43 -0.55 6.22 17.23
CA GLY A 43 0.57 5.29 17.44
C GLY A 43 0.23 4.18 18.46
N THR A 44 1.03 3.11 18.44
CA THR A 44 0.92 2.00 19.40
C THR A 44 1.21 2.44 20.85
N ASP A 45 1.97 3.52 21.02
CA ASP A 45 2.36 4.11 22.30
C ASP A 45 1.20 4.78 23.06
N TYR A 46 0.04 4.95 22.44
CA TYR A 46 -1.15 5.52 23.06
C TYR A 46 -2.31 4.54 23.25
N LEU A 47 -2.08 3.24 23.08
CA LEU A 47 -3.06 2.20 23.39
C LEU A 47 -2.57 1.28 24.51
N GLY A 48 -3.39 1.10 25.55
CA GLY A 48 -3.05 0.30 26.73
C GLY A 48 -2.70 -1.15 26.40
N CYS A 49 -3.38 -1.75 25.44
CA CYS A 49 -3.13 -3.14 25.02
C CYS A 49 -1.72 -3.35 24.42
N TYR A 50 -1.02 -2.32 23.93
CA TYR A 50 0.35 -2.43 23.43
C TYR A 50 1.42 -2.27 24.52
N GLN A 51 1.07 -1.85 25.74
CA GLN A 51 1.94 -1.81 26.91
C GLN A 51 3.25 -0.99 26.74
N GLN A 52 3.24 0.03 25.88
CA GLN A 52 4.41 0.86 25.60
C GLN A 52 4.45 2.15 26.43
N ASN A 53 3.31 2.55 26.97
CA ASN A 53 3.12 3.79 27.73
C ASN A 53 2.79 3.45 29.18
N PRO A 54 3.53 3.97 30.17
CA PRO A 54 3.20 3.76 31.58
C PRO A 54 1.92 4.46 32.01
N ALA A 55 1.44 5.45 31.25
CA ALA A 55 0.24 6.22 31.52
C ALA A 55 -0.57 6.49 30.23
N PRO A 56 -1.08 5.44 29.56
CA PRO A 56 -1.86 5.61 28.33
C PRO A 56 -3.22 6.28 28.63
N PRO A 57 -3.93 6.82 27.62
CA PRO A 57 -5.34 7.15 27.76
C PRO A 57 -6.18 5.90 28.06
N THR A 58 -7.37 6.09 28.60
CA THR A 58 -8.25 4.97 28.93
C THR A 58 -9.01 4.51 27.69
N THR A 59 -8.68 3.32 27.17
CA THR A 59 -9.24 2.77 25.92
C THR A 59 -9.87 1.39 26.12
N PRO A 60 -10.87 1.23 27.01
CA PRO A 60 -11.40 -0.08 27.39
C PRO A 60 -12.06 -0.84 26.25
N ASN A 61 -12.66 -0.15 25.26
CA ASN A 61 -13.35 -0.77 24.14
C ASN A 61 -12.35 -1.31 23.11
N ILE A 62 -11.32 -0.55 22.76
CA ILE A 62 -10.24 -0.98 21.86
C ILE A 62 -9.43 -2.09 22.54
N ASP A 63 -9.11 -1.95 23.84
CA ASP A 63 -8.43 -2.99 24.59
C ASP A 63 -9.24 -4.29 24.68
N ALA A 64 -10.57 -4.19 24.80
CA ALA A 64 -11.45 -5.36 24.77
C ALA A 64 -11.48 -6.00 23.38
N LEU A 65 -11.49 -5.20 22.31
CA LEU A 65 -11.41 -5.68 20.94
C LEU A 65 -10.12 -6.49 20.72
N ALA A 66 -8.98 -6.02 21.23
CA ALA A 66 -7.69 -6.72 21.19
C ALA A 66 -7.73 -8.04 22.00
N ARG A 67 -8.20 -7.99 23.23
CA ARG A 67 -8.31 -9.19 24.09
C ARG A 67 -9.24 -10.27 23.53
N GLN A 68 -10.24 -9.88 22.76
CA GLN A 68 -11.22 -10.78 22.15
C GLN A 68 -10.90 -11.06 20.67
N GLY A 69 -9.74 -10.66 20.20
CA GLY A 69 -9.32 -10.76 18.82
C GLY A 69 -7.88 -11.21 18.66
N VAL A 70 -7.22 -10.67 17.65
CA VAL A 70 -5.79 -10.82 17.38
C VAL A 70 -5.18 -9.43 17.35
N GLN A 71 -4.13 -9.21 18.15
CA GLN A 71 -3.34 -7.99 18.16
C GLN A 71 -2.03 -8.23 17.40
N PHE A 72 -1.73 -7.39 16.42
CA PHE A 72 -0.46 -7.41 15.69
C PHE A 72 0.52 -6.42 16.33
N THR A 73 1.69 -6.88 16.76
CA THR A 73 2.69 -6.02 17.38
C THR A 73 3.64 -5.38 16.39
N ASN A 74 3.75 -5.95 15.18
CA ASN A 74 4.63 -5.48 14.12
C ASN A 74 3.81 -5.16 12.85
N ALA A 75 2.84 -4.26 13.00
CA ALA A 75 2.07 -3.73 11.88
C ALA A 75 2.64 -2.37 11.45
N TYR A 76 2.78 -2.18 10.15
CA TYR A 76 3.42 -1.01 9.56
C TYR A 76 2.51 -0.31 8.56
N ALA A 77 2.79 0.98 8.32
CA ALA A 77 2.14 1.83 7.33
C ALA A 77 3.16 2.79 6.72
N ASN A 78 2.72 3.69 5.84
CA ASN A 78 3.53 4.84 5.48
C ASN A 78 3.47 5.90 6.59
N PRO A 79 4.46 6.81 6.68
CA PRO A 79 4.55 7.73 7.80
C PRO A 79 3.55 8.90 7.75
N VAL A 80 2.74 9.00 6.68
CA VAL A 80 1.71 10.04 6.49
C VAL A 80 0.43 9.47 5.88
N CYS A 81 -0.67 10.22 6.05
CA CYS A 81 -2.04 9.74 5.79
C CYS A 81 -2.28 9.29 4.34
N THR A 82 -2.07 10.15 3.34
CA THR A 82 -2.43 9.88 1.94
C THR A 82 -1.79 8.61 1.39
N PRO A 83 -0.47 8.37 1.51
CA PRO A 83 0.17 7.16 1.02
C PRO A 83 -0.41 5.88 1.63
N THR A 84 -0.67 5.87 2.93
CA THR A 84 -1.28 4.71 3.60
C THR A 84 -2.72 4.48 3.14
N ARG A 85 -3.51 5.54 3.02
CA ARG A 85 -4.89 5.46 2.54
C ARG A 85 -4.96 4.95 1.11
N ALA A 86 -4.03 5.36 0.24
CA ALA A 86 -3.89 4.83 -1.11
C ALA A 86 -3.55 3.33 -1.09
N CYS A 87 -2.63 2.89 -0.23
CA CYS A 87 -2.32 1.47 -0.05
C CYS A 87 -3.55 0.66 0.39
N LEU A 88 -4.35 1.19 1.32
CA LEU A 88 -5.60 0.56 1.78
C LEU A 88 -6.64 0.45 0.67
N MET A 89 -6.72 1.45 -0.21
CA MET A 89 -7.68 1.47 -1.31
C MET A 89 -7.26 0.60 -2.50
N THR A 90 -5.95 0.43 -2.76
CA THR A 90 -5.46 -0.23 -3.98
C THR A 90 -4.80 -1.59 -3.72
N GLY A 91 -4.43 -1.90 -2.47
CA GLY A 91 -3.63 -3.09 -2.14
C GLY A 91 -2.21 -3.05 -2.74
N ARG A 92 -1.75 -1.84 -3.15
CA ARG A 92 -0.46 -1.58 -3.81
C ARG A 92 0.30 -0.50 -3.06
N HIS A 93 1.63 -0.53 -3.11
CA HIS A 93 2.44 0.55 -2.54
C HIS A 93 2.11 1.89 -3.20
N ALA A 94 2.23 2.98 -2.43
CA ALA A 94 1.79 4.32 -2.85
C ALA A 94 2.49 4.79 -4.13
N PHE A 95 3.77 4.46 -4.30
CA PHE A 95 4.52 4.79 -5.52
C PHE A 95 3.92 4.18 -6.80
N ARG A 96 3.18 3.07 -6.71
CA ARG A 96 2.55 2.46 -7.89
C ARG A 96 1.30 3.20 -8.35
N SER A 97 0.64 3.90 -7.44
CA SER A 97 -0.55 4.70 -7.72
C SER A 97 -0.24 6.19 -7.88
N GLY A 98 1.01 6.62 -7.66
CA GLY A 98 1.41 8.03 -7.68
C GLY A 98 0.91 8.82 -6.47
N MET A 99 0.63 8.13 -5.34
CA MET A 99 0.03 8.70 -4.14
C MET A 99 1.01 8.80 -2.97
N GLU A 100 2.27 9.14 -3.25
CA GLU A 100 3.35 9.16 -2.26
C GLU A 100 3.40 10.45 -1.46
N VAL A 101 2.75 11.50 -1.95
CA VAL A 101 2.69 12.83 -1.34
C VAL A 101 1.34 13.02 -0.64
N THR A 102 1.33 13.77 0.46
CA THR A 102 0.08 14.17 1.12
C THR A 102 -0.75 15.05 0.20
N CYS A 103 -1.98 14.65 -0.10
CA CYS A 103 -2.91 15.42 -0.92
C CYS A 103 -3.33 16.71 -0.21
N MET A 104 -3.25 17.81 -0.94
CA MET A 104 -3.77 19.11 -0.54
C MET A 104 -5.12 19.38 -1.22
N PRO A 105 -5.92 20.34 -0.72
CA PRO A 105 -7.13 20.77 -1.43
C PRO A 105 -6.81 21.22 -2.87
N GLY A 106 -7.53 20.67 -3.85
CA GLY A 106 -7.31 20.93 -5.27
C GLY A 106 -6.39 19.92 -5.98
N ASP A 107 -5.73 19.02 -5.23
CA ASP A 107 -4.96 17.96 -5.86
C ASP A 107 -5.87 16.93 -6.51
N THR A 108 -5.52 16.51 -7.72
CA THR A 108 -6.31 15.50 -8.45
C THR A 108 -6.37 14.16 -7.71
N GLY A 109 -5.34 13.82 -6.95
CA GLY A 109 -5.30 12.61 -6.14
C GLY A 109 -5.27 11.30 -6.95
N MET A 110 -5.87 10.26 -6.39
CA MET A 110 -5.87 8.92 -6.96
C MET A 110 -6.54 8.89 -8.35
N ARG A 111 -5.94 8.16 -9.30
CA ARG A 111 -6.42 8.05 -10.67
C ARG A 111 -7.66 7.16 -10.75
N ASP A 112 -8.53 7.43 -11.72
CA ASP A 112 -9.78 6.69 -11.92
C ASP A 112 -9.55 5.25 -12.43
N GLU A 113 -8.38 4.99 -13.04
CA GLU A 113 -7.99 3.68 -13.55
C GLU A 113 -7.45 2.73 -12.48
N GLU A 114 -7.22 3.23 -11.27
CA GLU A 114 -6.82 2.36 -10.16
C GLU A 114 -7.98 1.44 -9.76
N TRP A 115 -7.71 0.14 -9.73
CA TRP A 115 -8.67 -0.83 -9.22
C TRP A 115 -8.72 -0.76 -7.70
N THR A 116 -9.88 -0.41 -7.16
CA THR A 116 -10.06 -0.04 -5.77
C THR A 116 -10.74 -1.11 -4.93
N LEU A 117 -10.51 -1.07 -3.62
CA LEU A 117 -11.17 -1.94 -2.64
C LEU A 117 -12.70 -1.94 -2.76
N PRO A 118 -13.39 -0.79 -2.86
CA PRO A 118 -14.84 -0.80 -3.02
C PRO A 118 -15.29 -1.45 -4.33
N GLU A 119 -14.56 -1.30 -5.43
CA GLU A 119 -14.88 -1.99 -6.67
C GLU A 119 -14.75 -3.50 -6.51
N ALA A 120 -13.65 -3.97 -5.91
CA ALA A 120 -13.45 -5.36 -5.59
C ALA A 120 -14.61 -5.92 -4.76
N MET A 121 -15.00 -5.24 -3.69
CA MET A 121 -16.13 -5.66 -2.85
C MET A 121 -17.47 -5.63 -3.61
N GLY A 122 -17.61 -4.70 -4.57
CA GLY A 122 -18.77 -4.67 -5.48
C GLY A 122 -18.89 -5.91 -6.34
N MET A 123 -17.79 -6.43 -6.86
CA MET A 123 -17.75 -7.68 -7.62
C MET A 123 -18.21 -8.89 -6.77
N ARG A 124 -18.08 -8.80 -5.45
CA ARG A 124 -18.53 -9.82 -4.49
C ARG A 124 -19.96 -9.57 -3.97
N GLY A 125 -20.68 -8.58 -4.49
CA GLY A 125 -22.06 -8.28 -4.14
C GLY A 125 -22.25 -7.56 -2.80
N TYR A 126 -21.18 -7.05 -2.17
CA TYR A 126 -21.27 -6.30 -0.92
C TYR A 126 -21.94 -4.93 -1.11
N ALA A 127 -22.77 -4.54 -0.15
CA ALA A 127 -23.09 -3.12 0.05
C ALA A 127 -21.84 -2.43 0.60
N ARG A 128 -21.53 -1.21 0.15
CA ARG A 128 -20.27 -0.52 0.48
C ARG A 128 -20.53 0.92 0.90
N ALA A 129 -19.88 1.33 1.98
CA ALA A 129 -19.86 2.71 2.42
C ALA A 129 -18.48 3.12 2.93
N PHE A 130 -18.14 4.38 2.68
CA PHE A 130 -17.02 5.06 3.30
C PHE A 130 -17.55 6.23 4.14
N ILE A 131 -17.19 6.27 5.41
CA ILE A 131 -17.64 7.32 6.33
C ILE A 131 -16.42 7.93 7.02
N GLY A 132 -16.30 9.25 6.96
CA GLY A 132 -15.23 10.01 7.60
C GLY A 132 -14.21 10.64 6.67
N LYS A 133 -12.94 10.65 7.06
CA LYS A 133 -11.83 11.31 6.35
C LYS A 133 -11.44 10.54 5.08
N TRP A 134 -11.58 11.20 3.91
CA TRP A 134 -11.18 10.66 2.61
C TRP A 134 -9.68 10.81 2.35
N HIS A 135 -9.22 12.03 2.13
CA HIS A 135 -7.83 12.44 1.95
C HIS A 135 -7.07 11.75 0.80
N LEU A 136 -7.74 11.51 -0.33
CA LEU A 136 -7.16 10.92 -1.55
C LEU A 136 -7.40 11.79 -2.79
N GLY A 137 -7.45 13.12 -2.60
CA GLY A 137 -7.68 14.11 -3.64
C GLY A 137 -9.15 14.39 -3.93
N ASP A 138 -9.38 15.33 -4.84
CA ASP A 138 -10.73 15.82 -5.17
C ASP A 138 -10.97 15.98 -6.69
N ARG A 139 -10.38 15.11 -7.51
CA ARG A 139 -10.45 15.08 -8.99
C ARG A 139 -11.85 15.38 -9.56
N HIS A 140 -12.89 14.88 -8.90
CA HIS A 140 -14.29 15.07 -9.25
C HIS A 140 -15.04 15.92 -8.22
N GLY A 141 -14.33 16.79 -7.50
CA GLY A 141 -14.87 17.60 -6.42
C GLY A 141 -15.51 16.73 -5.32
N ALA A 142 -16.66 17.16 -4.84
CA ALA A 142 -17.39 16.47 -3.76
C ALA A 142 -17.81 15.03 -4.08
N ARG A 143 -17.79 14.63 -5.35
CA ARG A 143 -18.15 13.28 -5.80
C ARG A 143 -16.97 12.32 -5.94
N THR A 144 -15.74 12.76 -5.68
CA THR A 144 -14.54 11.94 -5.86
C THR A 144 -14.64 10.55 -5.20
N PRO A 145 -15.05 10.41 -3.93
CA PRO A 145 -15.17 9.08 -3.33
C PRO A 145 -16.21 8.19 -4.03
N ASN A 146 -17.30 8.78 -4.55
CA ASN A 146 -18.33 8.01 -5.26
C ASN A 146 -17.81 7.50 -6.61
N VAL A 147 -17.06 8.33 -7.37
CA VAL A 147 -16.44 7.93 -8.63
C VAL A 147 -15.39 6.84 -8.40
N GLN A 148 -14.67 6.90 -7.28
CA GLN A 148 -13.68 5.90 -6.86
C GLN A 148 -14.31 4.61 -6.27
N GLY A 149 -15.60 4.36 -6.56
CA GLY A 149 -16.25 3.08 -6.29
C GLY A 149 -17.04 2.98 -4.99
N TRP A 150 -17.20 4.04 -4.20
CA TRP A 150 -18.02 4.07 -2.99
C TRP A 150 -19.45 4.54 -3.27
N PRO A 151 -20.46 3.65 -3.33
CA PRO A 151 -21.84 4.07 -3.59
C PRO A 151 -22.42 4.99 -2.52
N HIS A 152 -21.88 4.89 -1.30
CA HIS A 152 -22.24 5.76 -0.18
C HIS A 152 -20.98 6.35 0.44
N PHE A 153 -20.92 7.67 0.45
CA PHE A 153 -19.87 8.45 1.09
C PHE A 153 -20.47 9.53 1.98
N VAL A 154 -20.04 9.58 3.24
CA VAL A 154 -20.36 10.68 4.16
C VAL A 154 -19.11 11.04 4.96
N GLY A 155 -18.61 12.28 4.86
CA GLY A 155 -17.40 12.67 5.57
C GLY A 155 -16.79 13.99 5.11
N ALA A 156 -15.49 14.15 5.31
CA ALA A 156 -14.73 15.28 4.78
C ALA A 156 -13.73 14.81 3.73
N LEU A 157 -13.58 15.58 2.67
CA LEU A 157 -12.69 15.23 1.54
C LEU A 157 -11.22 15.40 1.88
N TYR A 158 -10.90 16.36 2.75
CA TYR A 158 -9.53 16.78 3.01
C TYR A 158 -8.94 16.17 4.29
N GLY A 159 -7.65 16.42 4.50
CA GLY A 159 -6.85 15.83 5.56
C GLY A 159 -7.26 16.22 6.97
N ASN A 160 -7.75 17.44 7.15
CA ASN A 160 -8.20 17.96 8.44
C ASN A 160 -9.55 18.65 8.33
N ILE A 161 -10.22 18.77 9.46
CA ILE A 161 -11.38 19.62 9.66
C ILE A 161 -10.99 20.72 10.66
N PRO A 162 -11.30 22.00 10.37
CA PRO A 162 -10.81 23.10 11.19
C PRO A 162 -11.46 23.15 12.60
N ASN A 163 -12.64 22.55 12.74
CA ASN A 163 -13.37 22.49 14.01
C ASN A 163 -14.25 21.24 14.05
N TYR A 164 -14.06 20.40 15.05
CA TYR A 164 -14.78 19.13 15.20
C TYR A 164 -16.26 19.29 15.58
N SER A 165 -16.68 20.47 16.07
CA SER A 165 -18.07 20.78 16.39
C SER A 165 -18.74 21.72 15.39
N SER A 166 -18.01 22.12 14.32
CA SER A 166 -18.55 22.94 13.23
C SER A 166 -17.68 22.70 11.99
N TRP A 167 -18.12 21.79 11.11
CA TRP A 167 -17.30 21.29 10.00
C TRP A 167 -18.11 21.03 8.74
N THR A 168 -17.45 21.07 7.58
CA THR A 168 -18.06 20.77 6.31
C THR A 168 -18.17 19.25 6.13
N LYS A 169 -19.40 18.74 6.12
CA LYS A 169 -19.74 17.34 5.85
C LYS A 169 -20.24 17.20 4.41
N THR A 170 -19.61 16.31 3.66
CA THR A 170 -20.01 15.95 2.32
C THR A 170 -20.73 14.60 2.33
N ALA A 171 -21.93 14.55 1.77
CA ALA A 171 -22.72 13.34 1.60
C ALA A 171 -23.03 13.13 0.12
N ASN A 172 -22.43 12.11 -0.52
CA ASN A 172 -22.66 11.73 -1.91
C ASN A 172 -22.64 12.92 -2.91
N GLY A 173 -21.66 13.79 -2.76
CA GLY A 173 -21.47 14.96 -3.64
C GLY A 173 -22.14 16.25 -3.18
N THR A 174 -22.88 16.24 -2.07
CA THR A 174 -23.49 17.43 -1.48
C THR A 174 -22.82 17.77 -0.16
N SER A 175 -22.36 19.01 -0.01
CA SER A 175 -21.69 19.47 1.20
C SER A 175 -22.64 20.36 2.04
N VAL A 176 -22.63 20.13 3.34
CA VAL A 176 -23.40 20.88 4.34
C VAL A 176 -22.54 21.19 5.55
N GLN A 177 -22.93 22.23 6.31
CA GLN A 177 -22.31 22.51 7.60
C GLN A 177 -22.90 21.63 8.67
N ALA A 178 -22.07 20.78 9.30
CA ALA A 178 -22.44 19.93 10.41
C ALA A 178 -22.04 20.59 11.75
N THR A 179 -22.88 20.43 12.77
CA THR A 179 -22.64 20.96 14.12
C THR A 179 -22.58 19.85 15.18
N THR A 180 -22.88 18.62 14.81
CA THR A 180 -22.62 17.45 15.66
C THR A 180 -21.12 17.22 15.73
N TYR A 181 -20.60 16.88 16.91
CA TYR A 181 -19.19 16.52 17.11
C TYR A 181 -18.76 15.44 16.10
N ALA A 182 -17.74 15.69 15.32
CA ALA A 182 -17.40 14.90 14.13
C ALA A 182 -17.24 13.41 14.41
N THR A 183 -16.56 13.05 15.52
CA THR A 183 -16.35 11.65 15.92
C THR A 183 -17.68 10.93 16.22
N THR A 184 -18.61 11.62 16.86
CA THR A 184 -19.97 11.12 17.13
C THR A 184 -20.82 11.05 15.86
N ASP A 185 -20.76 12.07 15.02
CA ASP A 185 -21.50 12.14 13.76
C ASP A 185 -21.11 10.98 12.82
N GLN A 186 -19.83 10.68 12.73
CA GLN A 186 -19.32 9.56 11.91
C GLN A 186 -19.91 8.21 12.36
N VAL A 187 -20.05 7.97 13.65
CA VAL A 187 -20.66 6.74 14.17
C VAL A 187 -22.19 6.76 14.01
N ASN A 188 -22.84 7.92 14.11
CA ASN A 188 -24.26 8.04 13.80
C ASN A 188 -24.55 7.64 12.36
N GLU A 189 -23.79 8.19 11.40
CA GLU A 189 -23.89 7.84 9.98
C GLU A 189 -23.61 6.36 9.74
N ALA A 190 -22.56 5.81 10.40
CA ALA A 190 -22.21 4.40 10.30
C ALA A 190 -23.36 3.49 10.74
N LEU A 191 -23.92 3.72 11.92
CA LEU A 191 -25.03 2.92 12.46
C LEU A 191 -26.30 3.09 11.63
N SER A 192 -26.61 4.31 11.18
CA SER A 192 -27.75 4.58 10.30
C SER A 192 -27.63 3.79 9.01
N TRP A 193 -26.46 3.83 8.36
CA TRP A 193 -26.22 3.10 7.12
C TRP A 193 -26.25 1.59 7.31
N ILE A 194 -25.58 1.04 8.35
CA ILE A 194 -25.55 -0.40 8.66
C ILE A 194 -26.96 -0.94 8.87
N ASN A 195 -27.80 -0.25 9.65
CA ASN A 195 -29.17 -0.68 9.98
C ASN A 195 -30.08 -0.76 8.74
N ALA A 196 -29.76 -0.03 7.68
CA ALA A 196 -30.49 -0.07 6.41
C ALA A 196 -30.10 -1.26 5.53
N GLN A 197 -29.00 -1.98 5.84
CA GLN A 197 -28.52 -3.04 4.96
C GLN A 197 -29.32 -4.35 5.12
N ARG A 198 -29.52 -5.05 4.00
CA ARG A 198 -30.22 -6.34 3.95
C ARG A 198 -29.37 -7.44 3.28
N ARG A 199 -28.14 -7.13 2.92
CA ARG A 199 -27.15 -8.03 2.30
C ARG A 199 -25.80 -7.82 2.99
N PRO A 200 -24.82 -8.69 2.79
CA PRO A 200 -23.48 -8.48 3.32
C PRO A 200 -22.93 -7.10 2.95
N TRP A 201 -22.27 -6.47 3.89
CA TRP A 201 -21.79 -5.11 3.73
C TRP A 201 -20.32 -4.96 4.16
N MET A 202 -19.66 -4.00 3.53
CA MET A 202 -18.37 -3.49 3.94
C MET A 202 -18.51 -2.00 4.27
N LEU A 203 -18.17 -1.65 5.52
CA LEU A 203 -18.04 -0.27 5.96
C LEU A 203 -16.58 0.07 6.22
N PHE A 204 -16.12 1.16 5.61
CA PHE A 204 -14.85 1.79 5.93
C PHE A 204 -15.13 3.05 6.76
N LEU A 205 -14.96 2.95 8.08
CA LEU A 205 -15.10 4.07 9.01
C LEU A 205 -13.72 4.68 9.27
N SER A 206 -13.53 5.90 8.82
CA SER A 206 -12.27 6.63 8.88
C SER A 206 -12.41 7.84 9.78
N PHE A 207 -12.05 7.72 11.05
CA PHE A 207 -12.08 8.82 11.99
C PHE A 207 -11.11 9.93 11.59
N HIS A 208 -11.46 11.20 11.88
CA HIS A 208 -10.53 12.31 11.86
C HIS A 208 -9.72 12.41 13.16
N ALA A 209 -10.32 12.03 14.29
CA ALA A 209 -9.67 12.03 15.60
C ALA A 209 -8.67 10.86 15.71
N PRO A 210 -7.54 11.07 16.40
CA PRO A 210 -7.13 12.26 17.15
C PRO A 210 -6.27 13.28 16.37
N HIS A 211 -6.38 13.35 15.02
CA HIS A 211 -5.66 14.34 14.20
C HIS A 211 -5.99 15.77 14.64
N THR A 212 -5.02 16.67 14.48
CA THR A 212 -5.19 18.11 14.77
C THR A 212 -6.36 18.76 14.00
N PRO A 213 -6.94 19.85 14.53
CA PRO A 213 -6.55 20.61 15.72
C PRO A 213 -6.90 19.89 17.03
N LEU A 214 -5.94 19.86 17.96
CA LEU A 214 -6.19 19.31 19.29
C LEU A 214 -7.21 20.19 20.03
N HIS A 215 -8.17 19.57 20.68
CA HIS A 215 -9.25 20.25 21.37
C HIS A 215 -9.81 19.39 22.52
N ALA A 216 -10.66 19.98 23.34
CA ALA A 216 -11.44 19.24 24.33
C ALA A 216 -12.67 18.62 23.64
N PRO A 217 -12.78 17.28 23.57
CA PRO A 217 -14.02 16.63 23.20
C PRO A 217 -15.15 16.95 24.20
N PRO A 218 -16.42 16.64 23.90
CA PRO A 218 -17.50 16.72 24.90
C PRO A 218 -17.13 16.02 26.21
N ALA A 219 -17.35 16.67 27.36
CA ALA A 219 -16.82 16.27 28.66
C ALA A 219 -17.14 14.83 29.08
N HIS A 220 -18.26 14.28 28.61
CA HIS A 220 -18.64 12.88 28.88
C HIS A 220 -17.86 11.84 28.09
N MET A 221 -17.05 12.26 27.10
CA MET A 221 -16.33 11.36 26.19
C MET A 221 -14.88 11.09 26.64
N HIS A 222 -14.39 11.75 27.68
CA HIS A 222 -13.02 11.57 28.17
C HIS A 222 -12.92 11.72 29.70
N ARG A 223 -11.80 11.26 30.25
CA ARG A 223 -11.49 11.33 31.68
C ARG A 223 -10.35 12.29 32.00
N GLN A 224 -9.79 12.96 31.00
CA GLN A 224 -8.66 13.89 31.17
C GLN A 224 -9.11 15.15 31.89
N ASN A 225 -8.32 15.62 32.87
CA ASN A 225 -8.53 16.93 33.46
C ASN A 225 -7.92 18.01 32.55
N LEU A 226 -8.76 18.74 31.83
CA LEU A 226 -8.36 19.78 30.90
C LEU A 226 -8.56 21.20 31.46
N ALA A 227 -9.00 21.33 32.72
CA ALA A 227 -9.28 22.62 33.33
C ALA A 227 -8.03 23.49 33.38
N GLY A 228 -8.11 24.72 32.85
CA GLY A 228 -7.01 25.68 32.78
C GLY A 228 -5.91 25.36 31.78
N LEU A 229 -5.98 24.25 31.07
CA LEU A 229 -5.01 23.89 30.04
C LEU A 229 -5.40 24.46 28.67
N GLN A 230 -4.40 24.65 27.83
CA GLN A 230 -4.57 25.04 26.42
C GLN A 230 -3.88 24.00 25.50
N PRO A 231 -4.49 23.63 24.36
CA PRO A 231 -3.89 22.65 23.44
C PRO A 231 -2.52 23.07 22.91
N SER A 232 -2.27 24.35 22.76
CA SER A 232 -1.00 24.90 22.26
C SER A 232 0.16 24.76 23.22
N THR A 233 -0.10 24.76 24.53
CA THR A 233 0.94 24.68 25.58
C THR A 233 0.96 23.34 26.30
N SER A 234 -0.13 22.59 26.26
CA SER A 234 -0.29 21.30 26.94
C SER A 234 -1.01 20.31 26.03
N PRO A 235 -0.42 19.93 24.88
CA PRO A 235 -1.11 19.16 23.84
C PRO A 235 -1.47 17.72 24.26
N ILE A 236 -0.62 17.06 25.04
CA ILE A 236 -0.76 15.63 25.40
C ILE A 236 -2.10 15.31 26.10
N PRO A 237 -2.58 16.04 27.11
CA PRO A 237 -3.90 15.80 27.69
C PRO A 237 -5.05 15.88 26.70
N PHE A 238 -5.01 16.83 25.76
CA PHE A 238 -6.04 16.95 24.71
C PHE A 238 -5.98 15.79 23.71
N TYR A 239 -4.78 15.40 23.29
CA TYR A 239 -4.61 14.24 22.42
C TYR A 239 -5.14 12.97 23.09
N LYS A 240 -4.84 12.74 24.38
CA LYS A 240 -5.40 11.62 25.16
C LYS A 240 -6.92 11.69 25.24
N ALA A 241 -7.49 12.89 25.49
CA ALA A 241 -8.94 13.07 25.53
C ALA A 241 -9.61 12.73 24.19
N MET A 242 -9.00 13.11 23.08
CA MET A 242 -9.51 12.78 21.74
C MET A 242 -9.45 11.26 21.47
N ILE A 243 -8.41 10.57 21.94
CA ILE A 243 -8.31 9.10 21.84
C ILE A 243 -9.40 8.42 22.68
N GLU A 244 -9.63 8.89 23.90
CA GLU A 244 -10.71 8.38 24.76
C GLU A 244 -12.10 8.58 24.13
N ALA A 245 -12.30 9.70 23.43
CA ALA A 245 -13.54 9.95 22.69
C ALA A 245 -13.69 8.97 21.48
N VAL A 246 -12.60 8.65 20.77
CA VAL A 246 -12.61 7.62 19.73
C VAL A 246 -12.94 6.26 20.32
N ASP A 247 -12.32 5.89 21.44
CA ASP A 247 -12.59 4.60 22.11
C ASP A 247 -14.06 4.46 22.52
N LEU A 248 -14.65 5.52 23.10
CA LEU A 248 -16.06 5.54 23.47
C LEU A 248 -16.96 5.31 22.24
N GLU A 249 -16.68 5.98 21.14
CA GLU A 249 -17.45 5.87 19.91
C GLU A 249 -17.25 4.51 19.20
N VAL A 250 -16.05 3.92 19.27
CA VAL A 250 -15.81 2.53 18.87
C VAL A 250 -16.68 1.57 19.70
N GLY A 251 -16.75 1.76 21.02
CA GLY A 251 -17.61 0.97 21.89
C GLY A 251 -19.10 1.10 21.52
N ARG A 252 -19.54 2.33 21.23
CA ARG A 252 -20.92 2.61 20.80
C ARG A 252 -21.22 1.96 19.44
N LEU A 253 -20.29 2.03 18.49
CA LEU A 253 -20.41 1.37 17.19
C LEU A 253 -20.57 -0.14 17.35
N LEU A 254 -19.64 -0.78 18.08
CA LEU A 254 -19.64 -2.24 18.27
C LEU A 254 -20.90 -2.73 18.97
N THR A 255 -21.39 -1.98 19.95
CA THR A 255 -22.67 -2.26 20.64
C THR A 255 -23.86 -2.08 19.70
N GLY A 256 -23.83 -1.02 18.88
CA GLY A 256 -24.88 -0.69 17.92
C GLY A 256 -25.01 -1.69 16.75
N LEU A 257 -24.01 -2.54 16.52
CA LEU A 257 -24.12 -3.65 15.57
C LEU A 257 -25.16 -4.71 16.00
N GLY A 258 -25.51 -4.77 17.28
CA GLY A 258 -26.50 -5.73 17.80
C GLY A 258 -26.18 -7.17 17.37
N THR A 259 -27.15 -7.86 16.79
CA THR A 259 -26.99 -9.26 16.32
C THR A 259 -26.02 -9.39 15.15
N ALA A 260 -25.81 -8.36 14.33
CA ALA A 260 -24.84 -8.38 13.25
C ALA A 260 -23.39 -8.46 13.75
N ARG A 261 -23.12 -8.13 15.03
CA ARG A 261 -21.77 -8.20 15.62
C ARG A 261 -21.13 -9.58 15.48
N ALA A 262 -21.90 -10.64 15.71
CA ALA A 262 -21.41 -12.01 15.59
C ALA A 262 -21.05 -12.44 14.16
N GLN A 263 -21.51 -11.70 13.16
CA GLN A 263 -21.23 -11.93 11.74
C GLN A 263 -20.37 -10.84 11.11
N THR A 264 -19.69 -10.04 11.93
CA THR A 264 -18.88 -8.91 11.45
C THR A 264 -17.41 -9.11 11.80
N ASN A 265 -16.56 -9.18 10.78
CA ASN A 265 -15.12 -9.07 10.94
C ASN A 265 -14.73 -7.60 11.05
N VAL A 266 -13.97 -7.27 12.06
CA VAL A 266 -13.52 -5.91 12.37
C VAL A 266 -11.99 -5.86 12.24
N LEU A 267 -11.48 -4.91 11.45
CA LEU A 267 -10.07 -4.52 11.41
C LEU A 267 -9.97 -3.09 11.92
N LEU A 268 -9.30 -2.88 13.06
CA LEU A 268 -8.99 -1.56 13.60
C LEU A 268 -7.51 -1.29 13.40
N LEU A 269 -7.18 -0.16 12.78
CA LEU A 269 -5.79 0.25 12.54
C LEU A 269 -5.67 1.78 12.48
N SER A 270 -4.43 2.27 12.49
CA SER A 270 -4.11 3.67 12.18
C SER A 270 -3.52 3.82 10.78
N ASP A 271 -3.51 5.05 10.25
CA ASP A 271 -2.88 5.36 8.97
C ASP A 271 -1.40 5.73 9.09
N ASN A 272 -0.93 6.19 10.24
CA ASN A 272 0.48 6.45 10.57
C ASN A 272 0.66 6.46 12.10
N GLY A 273 1.90 6.64 12.53
CA GLY A 273 2.22 6.70 13.94
C GLY A 273 1.79 8.01 14.62
N THR A 274 2.18 8.15 15.89
CA THR A 274 1.88 9.31 16.74
C THR A 274 2.41 10.61 16.13
N PRO A 275 1.66 11.73 16.21
CA PRO A 275 2.15 13.02 15.73
C PRO A 275 3.47 13.43 16.37
N GLU A 276 4.30 14.13 15.57
CA GLU A 276 5.56 14.69 16.05
C GLU A 276 5.33 15.59 17.27
N GLY A 277 6.19 15.48 18.28
CA GLY A 277 6.07 16.19 19.54
C GLY A 277 5.08 15.60 20.55
N LEU A 278 4.28 14.60 20.16
CA LEU A 278 3.38 13.86 21.06
C LEU A 278 3.89 12.44 21.37
N ALA A 279 4.78 11.89 20.53
CA ALA A 279 5.35 10.57 20.72
C ALA A 279 6.14 10.49 22.04
N LEU A 280 6.10 9.32 22.66
CA LEU A 280 6.79 9.11 23.94
C LEU A 280 8.31 9.20 23.78
N ALA A 281 8.95 9.96 24.66
CA ALA A 281 10.41 9.97 24.74
C ALA A 281 10.95 8.60 25.26
N PRO A 282 12.11 8.13 24.82
CA PRO A 282 13.05 8.73 23.88
C PRO A 282 12.91 8.17 22.46
N GLN A 283 11.71 8.20 21.86
CA GLN A 283 11.57 7.83 20.46
C GLN A 283 12.24 8.91 19.59
N ARG A 284 12.94 8.48 18.53
CA ARG A 284 13.34 9.40 17.48
C ARG A 284 12.08 9.83 16.74
N ARG A 285 12.14 10.81 15.90
CA ARG A 285 11.07 11.35 15.04
C ARG A 285 9.83 10.43 14.88
N ALA A 286 8.66 10.99 14.81
CA ALA A 286 7.38 10.30 14.79
C ALA A 286 6.68 10.42 13.43
N LYS A 287 5.37 10.74 13.37
CA LYS A 287 4.63 10.96 12.13
C LYS A 287 5.42 11.82 11.13
N GLY A 288 5.40 11.43 9.87
CA GLY A 288 6.17 12.08 8.80
C GLY A 288 7.56 11.50 8.60
N SER A 289 8.05 10.68 9.53
CA SER A 289 9.37 10.06 9.46
C SER A 289 9.30 8.55 9.23
N LEU A 290 10.37 7.98 8.68
CA LEU A 290 10.49 6.54 8.40
C LEU A 290 10.94 5.71 9.62
N TYR A 291 11.11 6.33 10.80
CA TYR A 291 11.43 5.63 12.04
C TYR A 291 10.21 4.88 12.59
N GLU A 292 10.46 3.94 13.52
CA GLU A 292 9.40 3.08 14.10
C GLU A 292 8.20 3.89 14.61
N ALA A 293 8.43 5.02 15.28
CA ALA A 293 7.35 5.85 15.80
C ALA A 293 6.47 6.51 14.71
N GLY A 294 7.00 6.62 13.48
CA GLY A 294 6.26 7.17 12.34
C GLY A 294 5.51 6.12 11.53
N VAL A 295 6.09 4.92 11.40
CA VAL A 295 5.56 3.88 10.48
C VAL A 295 4.91 2.70 11.19
N ARG A 296 5.20 2.45 12.47
CA ARG A 296 4.60 1.35 13.24
C ARG A 296 3.25 1.76 13.79
N ILE A 297 2.22 1.03 13.44
CA ILE A 297 0.83 1.35 13.75
C ILE A 297 0.16 0.24 14.56
N PRO A 298 -0.89 0.53 15.32
CA PRO A 298 -1.77 -0.50 15.85
C PRO A 298 -2.53 -1.18 14.72
N LEU A 299 -2.68 -2.51 14.83
CA LEU A 299 -3.59 -3.31 14.03
C LEU A 299 -4.20 -4.39 14.91
N ILE A 300 -5.52 -4.41 14.97
CA ILE A 300 -6.32 -5.36 15.76
C ILE A 300 -7.37 -5.95 14.84
N ALA A 301 -7.48 -7.27 14.81
CA ALA A 301 -8.52 -7.99 14.09
C ALA A 301 -9.43 -8.74 15.06
N ASN A 302 -10.75 -8.70 14.82
CA ASN A 302 -11.72 -9.38 15.66
C ASN A 302 -12.93 -9.82 14.81
N GLY A 303 -13.57 -10.92 15.15
CA GLY A 303 -14.76 -11.41 14.45
C GLY A 303 -14.69 -12.89 14.08
N PRO A 304 -15.65 -13.35 13.26
CA PRO A 304 -15.79 -14.79 12.93
C PRO A 304 -14.56 -15.39 12.24
N ALA A 305 -13.78 -14.61 11.49
CA ALA A 305 -12.55 -15.09 10.84
C ALA A 305 -11.40 -15.36 11.85
N VAL A 306 -11.51 -14.88 13.08
CA VAL A 306 -10.46 -15.02 14.09
C VAL A 306 -10.63 -16.37 14.82
N ARG A 307 -9.69 -17.26 14.62
CA ARG A 307 -9.55 -18.47 15.43
C ARG A 307 -8.66 -18.20 16.65
N ARG A 308 -9.01 -18.81 17.80
CA ARG A 308 -8.27 -18.66 19.05
C ARG A 308 -8.02 -17.17 19.40
N PRO A 309 -9.08 -16.42 19.72
CA PRO A 309 -8.96 -15.00 20.10
C PRO A 309 -8.09 -14.82 21.36
N GLY A 310 -7.60 -13.59 21.57
CA GLY A 310 -6.71 -13.24 22.67
C GLY A 310 -5.23 -13.44 22.34
N ARG A 311 -4.89 -13.69 21.06
CA ARG A 311 -3.50 -13.88 20.62
C ARG A 311 -2.81 -12.54 20.29
N VAL A 312 -1.52 -12.55 20.55
CA VAL A 312 -0.59 -11.53 20.05
C VAL A 312 0.23 -12.15 18.93
N VAL A 313 0.24 -11.52 17.77
CA VAL A 313 0.96 -11.95 16.57
C VAL A 313 2.12 -10.99 16.32
N SER A 314 3.33 -11.54 16.22
CA SER A 314 4.56 -10.78 15.98
C SER A 314 5.04 -10.84 14.53
N ASP A 315 4.31 -11.51 13.65
CA ASP A 315 4.58 -11.48 12.22
C ASP A 315 4.51 -10.05 11.71
N ARG A 316 5.42 -9.71 10.80
CA ARG A 316 5.40 -8.38 10.16
C ARG A 316 4.32 -8.30 9.12
N VAL A 317 3.45 -7.33 9.29
CA VAL A 317 2.31 -7.03 8.41
C VAL A 317 2.31 -5.54 8.06
N HIS A 318 1.61 -5.18 7.00
CA HIS A 318 1.51 -3.79 6.56
C HIS A 318 0.05 -3.41 6.29
N ALA A 319 -0.30 -2.13 6.40
CA ALA A 319 -1.64 -1.65 6.07
C ALA A 319 -2.12 -2.06 4.67
N ILE A 320 -1.20 -2.23 3.72
CA ILE A 320 -1.46 -2.73 2.37
C ILE A 320 -2.11 -4.12 2.34
N ASP A 321 -1.95 -4.91 3.40
CA ASP A 321 -2.46 -6.28 3.54
C ASP A 321 -3.96 -6.31 3.82
N VAL A 322 -4.53 -5.18 4.22
CA VAL A 322 -5.97 -5.05 4.49
C VAL A 322 -6.78 -5.35 3.24
N PHE A 323 -6.39 -4.82 2.08
CA PHE A 323 -7.11 -5.07 0.82
C PHE A 323 -7.20 -6.56 0.49
N PRO A 324 -6.09 -7.31 0.31
CA PRO A 324 -6.17 -8.74 0.00
C PRO A 324 -6.82 -9.56 1.12
N THR A 325 -6.75 -9.13 2.38
CA THR A 325 -7.44 -9.79 3.49
C THR A 325 -8.96 -9.67 3.33
N LEU A 326 -9.46 -8.47 3.10
CA LEU A 326 -10.90 -8.25 2.90
C LEU A 326 -11.40 -8.96 1.63
N TRP A 327 -10.59 -8.96 0.56
CA TRP A 327 -10.89 -9.68 -0.67
C TRP A 327 -11.02 -11.19 -0.43
N GLU A 328 -10.09 -11.79 0.32
CA GLU A 328 -10.14 -13.20 0.69
C GLU A 328 -11.34 -13.51 1.59
N LEU A 329 -11.59 -12.72 2.62
CA LEU A 329 -12.73 -12.87 3.52
C LEU A 329 -14.08 -12.72 2.80
N ALA A 330 -14.12 -11.98 1.70
CA ALA A 330 -15.28 -11.87 0.82
C ALA A 330 -15.40 -13.04 -0.19
N GLY A 331 -14.52 -14.06 -0.12
CA GLY A 331 -14.50 -15.20 -1.01
C GLY A 331 -13.85 -14.92 -2.37
N GLY A 332 -12.91 -13.97 -2.42
CA GLY A 332 -12.23 -13.54 -3.64
C GLY A 332 -11.03 -14.39 -4.08
N ILE A 333 -10.71 -15.48 -3.39
CA ILE A 333 -9.47 -16.27 -3.58
C ILE A 333 -9.31 -16.79 -5.02
N ASP A 334 -10.39 -17.26 -5.62
CA ASP A 334 -10.38 -17.93 -6.93
C ASP A 334 -10.49 -16.95 -8.12
N VAL A 335 -10.56 -15.66 -7.86
CA VAL A 335 -10.73 -14.64 -8.90
C VAL A 335 -9.42 -13.90 -9.08
N ARG A 336 -8.84 -13.96 -10.29
CA ARG A 336 -7.68 -13.13 -10.62
C ARG A 336 -8.03 -11.66 -10.47
N THR A 337 -7.22 -10.95 -9.69
CA THR A 337 -7.33 -9.50 -9.58
C THR A 337 -6.91 -8.84 -10.90
N PRO A 338 -7.59 -7.78 -11.36
CA PRO A 338 -7.21 -7.06 -12.58
C PRO A 338 -5.78 -6.53 -12.56
N VAL A 339 -5.26 -6.26 -11.36
CA VAL A 339 -3.88 -5.78 -11.13
C VAL A 339 -3.19 -6.65 -10.08
N ALA A 340 -1.87 -6.76 -10.16
CA ALA A 340 -1.08 -7.41 -9.13
C ALA A 340 -1.11 -6.59 -7.84
N LEU A 341 -1.46 -7.23 -6.72
CA LEU A 341 -1.39 -6.63 -5.39
C LEU A 341 0.01 -6.82 -4.80
N ASP A 342 0.49 -5.82 -4.07
CA ASP A 342 1.73 -5.93 -3.27
C ASP A 342 1.44 -6.48 -1.87
N GLY A 343 0.22 -6.27 -1.37
CA GLY A 343 -0.25 -6.81 -0.09
C GLY A 343 -0.42 -8.33 -0.11
N ARG A 344 -0.40 -8.92 1.07
CA ARG A 344 -0.70 -10.35 1.31
C ARG A 344 -1.84 -10.46 2.29
N SER A 345 -2.74 -11.40 2.05
CA SER A 345 -3.85 -11.64 2.98
C SER A 345 -3.36 -12.08 4.36
N LEU A 346 -3.95 -11.49 5.39
CA LEU A 346 -3.74 -11.85 6.79
C LEU A 346 -4.63 -13.02 7.23
N ALA A 347 -5.50 -13.54 6.38
CA ALA A 347 -6.41 -14.64 6.72
C ALA A 347 -5.70 -15.86 7.35
N PRO A 348 -4.51 -16.29 6.88
CA PRO A 348 -3.77 -17.35 7.57
C PRO A 348 -3.45 -17.02 9.03
N LEU A 349 -3.04 -15.79 9.34
CA LEU A 349 -2.73 -15.36 10.71
C LEU A 349 -4.00 -15.22 11.56
N LEU A 350 -5.13 -14.81 10.97
CA LEU A 350 -6.42 -14.80 11.65
C LEU A 350 -6.87 -16.21 12.01
N GLU A 351 -6.62 -17.18 11.15
CA GLU A 351 -6.92 -18.59 11.35
C GLU A 351 -5.90 -19.35 12.21
N ASP A 352 -4.93 -18.68 12.81
CA ASP A 352 -3.84 -19.28 13.59
C ASP A 352 -2.97 -20.25 12.76
N ARG A 353 -2.75 -19.91 11.50
CA ARG A 353 -1.86 -20.62 10.57
C ARG A 353 -0.60 -19.79 10.30
N PRO A 354 0.57 -20.41 10.13
CA PRO A 354 1.79 -19.69 9.82
C PRO A 354 1.72 -18.99 8.46
N MET A 355 2.38 -17.85 8.35
CA MET A 355 2.59 -17.14 7.10
C MET A 355 4.09 -17.01 6.82
N ALA A 356 4.48 -17.09 5.55
CA ALA A 356 5.88 -16.87 5.16
C ALA A 356 6.32 -15.46 5.54
N GLN A 357 7.46 -15.36 6.21
CA GLN A 357 8.09 -14.09 6.55
C GLN A 357 8.32 -13.26 5.29
N ARG A 358 8.21 -11.95 5.43
CA ARG A 358 8.47 -11.01 4.34
C ARG A 358 9.15 -9.75 4.85
N SER A 359 9.78 -9.04 3.94
CA SER A 359 10.22 -7.69 4.19
C SER A 359 9.05 -6.70 4.15
N ILE A 360 9.13 -5.67 4.96
CA ILE A 360 8.20 -4.53 4.97
C ILE A 360 8.85 -3.37 4.23
N TYR A 361 8.06 -2.62 3.49
CA TYR A 361 8.47 -1.41 2.80
C TYR A 361 7.53 -0.27 3.18
N SER A 362 8.08 0.89 3.50
CA SER A 362 7.34 2.14 3.67
C SER A 362 8.12 3.29 3.01
N GLU A 363 7.41 4.34 2.64
CA GLU A 363 7.98 5.46 1.91
C GLU A 363 7.32 6.79 2.27
N THR A 364 8.02 7.87 2.00
CA THR A 364 7.50 9.23 2.14
C THR A 364 8.18 10.17 1.17
N ILE A 365 7.46 11.19 0.73
CA ILE A 365 7.99 12.27 -0.11
C ILE A 365 7.53 13.61 0.43
N GLY A 366 8.47 14.58 0.48
CA GLY A 366 8.17 15.97 0.78
C GLY A 366 7.64 16.22 2.19
N THR A 367 7.95 15.37 3.17
CA THR A 367 7.65 15.65 4.58
C THR A 367 8.69 16.58 5.19
N GLY A 368 8.40 17.12 6.38
CA GLY A 368 9.38 17.93 7.12
C GLY A 368 10.67 17.17 7.51
N PHE A 369 10.71 15.86 7.27
CA PHE A 369 11.87 14.99 7.51
C PHE A 369 12.52 14.49 6.22
N GLY A 370 12.22 15.12 5.08
CA GLY A 370 12.75 14.76 3.78
C GLY A 370 11.94 13.69 3.07
N SER A 371 12.50 13.21 1.96
CA SER A 371 11.96 12.12 1.15
C SER A 371 12.81 10.88 1.32
N GLY A 372 12.20 9.70 1.26
CA GLY A 372 12.94 8.46 1.39
C GLY A 372 12.06 7.22 1.45
N CYS A 373 12.71 6.10 1.68
CA CYS A 373 12.04 4.81 1.87
C CYS A 373 12.78 3.96 2.92
N THR A 374 12.06 3.03 3.48
CA THR A 374 12.63 2.07 4.43
C THR A 374 12.26 0.64 4.05
N ARG A 375 13.14 -0.28 4.37
CA ARG A 375 12.89 -1.72 4.29
C ARG A 375 13.31 -2.39 5.58
N ILE A 376 12.42 -3.25 6.07
CA ILE A 376 12.66 -4.08 7.25
C ILE A 376 12.70 -5.53 6.79
N ASP A 377 13.77 -6.25 7.09
CA ASP A 377 13.91 -7.68 6.84
C ASP A 377 14.74 -8.34 7.94
N GLY A 378 14.34 -9.54 8.40
CA GLY A 378 14.95 -10.15 9.57
C GLY A 378 14.97 -9.17 10.76
N ASP A 379 16.10 -9.03 11.43
CA ASP A 379 16.27 -8.16 12.59
C ASP A 379 16.64 -6.71 12.22
N TYR A 380 16.78 -6.40 10.91
CA TYR A 380 17.35 -5.14 10.47
C TYR A 380 16.36 -4.27 9.70
N LYS A 381 16.54 -2.96 9.85
CA LYS A 381 15.84 -1.92 9.13
C LYS A 381 16.84 -0.96 8.50
N LEU A 382 16.71 -0.75 7.19
CA LEU A 382 17.44 0.25 6.43
C LEU A 382 16.50 1.41 6.11
N ILE A 383 16.92 2.62 6.42
CA ILE A 383 16.28 3.86 5.98
C ILE A 383 17.19 4.51 4.95
N ARG A 384 16.65 4.81 3.76
CA ARG A 384 17.33 5.55 2.72
C ARG A 384 16.66 6.88 2.53
N PHE A 385 17.37 7.95 2.81
CA PHE A 385 16.95 9.32 2.53
C PHE A 385 17.44 9.71 1.14
N THR A 386 16.54 10.21 0.30
CA THR A 386 16.82 10.57 -1.10
C THR A 386 16.84 12.08 -1.30
N ASP A 387 16.16 12.81 -0.44
CA ASP A 387 16.06 14.26 -0.48
C ASP A 387 15.81 14.75 0.96
N ASP A 388 16.88 15.13 1.64
CA ASP A 388 16.82 15.76 2.96
C ASP A 388 17.23 17.23 2.77
N PRO A 389 16.43 18.21 3.22
CA PRO A 389 16.74 19.62 3.04
C PRO A 389 18.02 20.08 3.74
N VAL A 390 18.57 19.29 4.63
CA VAL A 390 19.74 19.63 5.46
C VAL A 390 20.94 18.72 5.20
N ILE A 391 20.71 17.47 4.80
CA ILE A 391 21.74 16.44 4.71
C ILE A 391 21.68 15.82 3.29
N LEU A 392 22.86 15.59 2.69
CA LEU A 392 22.99 14.86 1.42
C LEU A 392 22.30 13.48 1.51
N PRO A 393 21.88 12.88 0.39
CA PRO A 393 21.33 11.53 0.38
C PRO A 393 22.19 10.59 1.19
N HIS A 394 21.60 9.91 2.17
CA HIS A 394 22.31 9.01 3.08
C HIS A 394 21.45 7.81 3.48
N GLU A 395 22.08 6.85 4.10
CA GLU A 395 21.42 5.66 4.64
C GLU A 395 21.68 5.55 6.14
N GLU A 396 20.72 5.01 6.86
CA GLU A 396 20.84 4.63 8.27
C GLU A 396 20.42 3.16 8.42
N LEU A 397 21.15 2.38 9.21
CA LEU A 397 20.88 0.97 9.45
C LEU A 397 20.68 0.70 10.95
N TYR A 398 19.59 0.03 11.29
CA TYR A 398 19.25 -0.31 12.67
C TYR A 398 19.03 -1.81 12.84
N ASN A 399 19.46 -2.38 13.97
CA ASN A 399 18.99 -3.68 14.40
C ASN A 399 17.76 -3.49 15.28
N VAL A 400 16.56 -3.51 14.70
CA VAL A 400 15.30 -3.17 15.40
C VAL A 400 14.88 -4.19 16.46
N ARG A 401 15.52 -5.36 16.51
CA ARG A 401 15.33 -6.33 17.60
C ARG A 401 16.12 -5.94 18.85
N LEU A 402 17.34 -5.47 18.69
CA LEU A 402 18.21 -5.07 19.80
C LEU A 402 18.03 -3.59 20.17
N ASP A 403 17.71 -2.77 19.21
CA ASP A 403 17.48 -1.33 19.32
C ASP A 403 16.10 -0.96 18.71
N PRO A 404 15.00 -1.30 19.37
CA PRO A 404 13.65 -1.03 18.87
C PRO A 404 13.29 0.46 18.86
N ARG A 405 14.18 1.33 19.36
CA ARG A 405 14.02 2.79 19.36
C ARG A 405 14.90 3.50 18.35
N GLU A 406 15.68 2.75 17.57
CA GLU A 406 16.53 3.27 16.50
C GLU A 406 17.48 4.38 16.98
N THR A 407 18.12 4.17 18.11
CA THR A 407 19.02 5.13 18.75
C THR A 407 20.47 4.97 18.30
N ASN A 408 20.84 3.81 17.76
CA ASN A 408 22.19 3.45 17.36
C ASN A 408 22.24 3.13 15.87
N ASP A 409 22.58 4.13 15.04
CA ASP A 409 22.79 3.93 13.61
C ASP A 409 24.11 3.22 13.35
N LEU A 410 24.02 2.02 12.78
CA LEU A 410 25.17 1.16 12.48
C LEU A 410 26.01 1.66 11.29
N LEU A 411 25.53 2.67 10.53
CA LEU A 411 26.26 3.32 9.45
C LEU A 411 26.79 4.69 9.82
N ALA A 412 26.56 5.15 11.05
CA ALA A 412 27.07 6.44 11.53
C ALA A 412 28.61 6.51 11.44
N PRO A 413 29.19 7.70 11.21
CA PRO A 413 30.64 7.87 11.23
C PRO A 413 31.26 7.36 12.53
N GLY A 414 32.20 6.44 12.43
CA GLY A 414 32.87 5.82 13.59
C GLY A 414 32.13 4.61 14.19
N ALA A 415 30.98 4.22 13.67
CA ALA A 415 30.28 3.01 14.10
C ALA A 415 31.11 1.75 13.74
N THR A 416 31.11 0.78 14.65
CA THR A 416 31.74 -0.53 14.40
C THR A 416 30.68 -1.50 13.86
N THR A 417 30.82 -1.88 12.59
CA THR A 417 29.92 -2.83 11.94
C THR A 417 30.45 -4.25 11.99
N THR A 418 29.58 -5.20 12.32
CA THR A 418 29.88 -6.64 12.24
C THR A 418 29.72 -7.15 10.79
N PRO A 419 30.23 -8.36 10.46
CA PRO A 419 29.92 -9.00 9.17
C PRO A 419 28.43 -9.16 8.92
N SER A 420 27.63 -9.43 9.97
CA SER A 420 26.16 -9.54 9.87
C SER A 420 25.51 -8.21 9.50
N ASP A 421 25.96 -7.10 10.09
CA ASP A 421 25.43 -5.75 9.79
C ASP A 421 25.69 -5.38 8.32
N ARG A 422 26.89 -5.66 7.82
CA ARG A 422 27.26 -5.41 6.41
C ARG A 422 26.45 -6.28 5.44
N ALA A 423 26.23 -7.55 5.77
CA ALA A 423 25.40 -8.45 4.95
C ALA A 423 23.93 -7.98 4.95
N ALA A 424 23.40 -7.56 6.09
CA ALA A 424 22.06 -7.01 6.21
C ALA A 424 21.89 -5.71 5.39
N HIS A 425 22.85 -4.78 5.50
CA HIS A 425 22.87 -3.56 4.71
C HIS A 425 22.80 -3.86 3.21
N GLN A 426 23.68 -4.76 2.71
CA GLN A 426 23.69 -5.14 1.30
C GLN A 426 22.38 -5.77 0.86
N THR A 427 21.80 -6.67 1.65
CA THR A 427 20.53 -7.35 1.36
C THR A 427 19.38 -6.36 1.30
N LEU A 428 19.27 -5.47 2.28
CA LEU A 428 18.21 -4.47 2.37
C LEU A 428 18.33 -3.43 1.26
N SER A 429 19.54 -2.96 0.98
CA SER A 429 19.83 -2.01 -0.09
C SER A 429 19.47 -2.58 -1.47
N ASN A 430 19.89 -3.81 -1.75
CA ASN A 430 19.50 -4.51 -2.99
C ASN A 430 17.98 -4.66 -3.09
N GLY A 431 17.32 -5.02 -2.00
CA GLY A 431 15.88 -5.19 -1.97
C GLY A 431 15.09 -3.88 -2.16
N LEU A 432 15.60 -2.74 -1.67
CA LEU A 432 15.03 -1.42 -1.99
C LEU A 432 15.16 -1.10 -3.47
N TRP A 433 16.31 -1.40 -4.06
CA TRP A 433 16.54 -1.26 -5.50
C TRP A 433 15.56 -2.10 -6.32
N GLU A 434 15.42 -3.38 -5.99
CA GLU A 434 14.51 -4.27 -6.70
C GLU A 434 13.06 -3.80 -6.62
N MET A 435 12.61 -3.37 -5.45
CA MET A 435 11.23 -2.93 -5.24
C MET A 435 10.93 -1.69 -6.08
N ARG A 436 11.77 -0.69 -6.02
CA ARG A 436 11.56 0.56 -6.75
C ARG A 436 11.78 0.42 -8.25
N SER A 437 12.77 -0.33 -8.71
CA SER A 437 12.97 -0.58 -10.12
C SER A 437 11.82 -1.34 -10.78
N ARG A 438 11.19 -2.28 -10.07
CA ARG A 438 9.98 -2.99 -10.55
C ARG A 438 8.72 -2.11 -10.53
N GLY A 439 8.75 -1.01 -9.80
CA GLY A 439 7.57 -0.17 -9.57
C GLY A 439 7.22 0.77 -10.70
N TYR A 440 8.21 1.19 -11.47
CA TYR A 440 8.08 2.25 -12.47
C TYR A 440 8.26 1.78 -13.91
N ILE A 441 8.85 0.60 -14.08
CA ILE A 441 9.01 0.00 -15.39
C ILE A 441 8.31 -1.36 -15.37
N VAL A 442 7.16 -1.42 -16.00
CA VAL A 442 6.41 -2.66 -16.21
C VAL A 442 6.78 -3.16 -17.59
N ALA A 443 7.40 -4.35 -17.65
CA ALA A 443 7.60 -5.03 -18.91
C ALA A 443 6.25 -5.53 -19.46
N PHE A 444 5.99 -5.30 -20.72
CA PHE A 444 4.82 -5.81 -21.42
C PHE A 444 5.23 -6.38 -22.78
N GLY A 445 4.51 -7.39 -23.24
CA GLY A 445 4.84 -8.12 -24.45
C GLY A 445 5.99 -9.11 -24.26
N ASN A 446 6.45 -9.67 -25.37
CA ASN A 446 7.52 -10.67 -25.42
C ASN A 446 8.82 -10.05 -25.91
N ASP A 447 9.93 -10.39 -25.27
CA ASP A 447 11.27 -10.08 -25.75
C ASP A 447 11.67 -11.00 -26.90
N CYS A 448 12.52 -10.47 -27.75
CA CYS A 448 13.19 -11.19 -28.81
C CYS A 448 14.48 -11.78 -28.22
N PRO A 449 14.65 -13.11 -28.20
CA PRO A 449 15.81 -13.72 -27.60
C PRO A 449 17.09 -13.42 -28.38
N THR A 450 18.19 -13.25 -27.64
CA THR A 450 19.57 -13.28 -28.22
C THR A 450 20.12 -14.71 -28.21
N SER A 451 21.30 -14.90 -28.82
CA SER A 451 22.02 -16.17 -28.72
C SER A 451 22.34 -16.61 -27.27
N ALA A 452 22.40 -15.67 -26.34
CA ALA A 452 22.76 -15.89 -24.95
C ALA A 452 21.63 -15.65 -23.94
N GLY A 453 20.40 -15.30 -24.40
CA GLY A 453 19.23 -15.00 -23.57
C GLY A 453 18.48 -13.75 -24.05
N SER A 454 17.66 -13.15 -23.19
CA SER A 454 16.81 -12.02 -23.55
C SER A 454 17.45 -10.67 -23.22
N VAL A 455 17.25 -9.69 -24.09
CA VAL A 455 17.63 -8.28 -23.84
C VAL A 455 16.67 -7.69 -22.80
N ARG A 456 17.21 -6.97 -21.82
CA ARG A 456 16.42 -6.31 -20.76
C ARG A 456 16.82 -4.84 -20.63
N LEU A 457 15.84 -4.01 -20.34
CA LEU A 457 16.06 -2.63 -19.93
C LEU A 457 15.93 -2.54 -18.40
N GLN A 458 16.96 -2.05 -17.74
CA GLN A 458 17.01 -1.88 -16.30
C GLN A 458 16.99 -0.39 -15.96
N SER A 459 16.08 0.00 -15.07
CA SER A 459 16.05 1.33 -14.47
C SER A 459 16.85 1.33 -13.16
N TYR A 460 17.55 2.43 -12.91
CA TYR A 460 18.29 2.65 -11.66
C TYR A 460 17.59 3.58 -10.67
N ALA A 461 16.58 4.28 -11.13
CA ALA A 461 15.73 5.11 -10.30
C ALA A 461 14.35 5.23 -10.96
N PRO A 462 13.31 5.60 -10.21
CA PRO A 462 12.06 6.00 -10.81
C PRO A 462 12.25 7.24 -11.69
N PRO A 463 11.52 7.33 -12.82
CA PRO A 463 11.56 8.49 -13.68
C PRO A 463 10.91 9.69 -12.98
N SER A 464 11.73 10.66 -12.57
CA SER A 464 11.30 11.88 -11.88
C SER A 464 11.26 13.07 -12.83
N ILE A 465 10.29 13.96 -12.64
CA ILE A 465 10.22 15.20 -13.38
C ILE A 465 11.42 16.08 -13.01
N GLY A 466 12.10 16.58 -14.03
CA GLY A 466 13.24 17.50 -13.86
C GLY A 466 14.55 16.88 -13.42
N THR A 467 14.58 15.57 -13.12
CA THR A 467 15.82 14.87 -12.78
C THR A 467 16.23 13.90 -13.89
N PRO A 468 17.52 13.76 -14.21
CA PRO A 468 18.00 12.77 -15.18
C PRO A 468 17.64 11.35 -14.73
N HIS A 469 17.09 10.58 -15.64
CA HIS A 469 16.76 9.17 -15.39
C HIS A 469 17.85 8.27 -15.97
N PHE A 470 18.34 7.32 -15.17
CA PHE A 470 19.40 6.42 -15.56
C PHE A 470 18.83 5.05 -15.93
N LEU A 471 19.12 4.60 -17.13
CA LEU A 471 18.74 3.31 -17.68
C LEU A 471 19.97 2.51 -18.10
N ARG A 472 19.85 1.19 -18.08
CA ARG A 472 20.85 0.26 -18.58
C ARG A 472 20.22 -0.79 -19.46
N VAL A 473 20.79 -1.04 -20.61
CA VAL A 473 20.41 -2.18 -21.46
C VAL A 473 21.26 -3.38 -21.06
N LEU A 474 20.61 -4.44 -20.58
CA LEU A 474 21.26 -5.69 -20.22
C LEU A 474 21.08 -6.71 -21.35
N SER A 475 22.18 -7.29 -21.81
CA SER A 475 22.18 -8.44 -22.72
C SER A 475 22.94 -9.59 -22.05
N PRO A 476 22.29 -10.74 -21.78
CA PRO A 476 22.97 -11.89 -21.19
C PRO A 476 24.06 -12.42 -22.13
N GLY A 477 25.16 -12.90 -21.55
CA GLY A 477 26.28 -13.51 -22.31
C GLY A 477 27.30 -12.54 -22.88
N VAL A 478 27.08 -11.23 -22.78
CA VAL A 478 28.06 -10.21 -23.16
C VAL A 478 28.94 -9.91 -21.95
N GLY A 479 30.13 -10.50 -21.90
CA GLY A 479 31.13 -10.16 -20.89
C GLY A 479 31.63 -8.71 -21.07
N PRO A 480 32.25 -8.11 -20.03
CA PRO A 480 32.74 -6.73 -20.08
C PRO A 480 33.75 -6.43 -21.20
N ASN A 481 34.27 -7.46 -21.88
CA ASN A 481 35.28 -7.37 -22.94
C ASN A 481 34.79 -7.74 -24.35
N THR A 482 33.51 -8.03 -24.54
CA THR A 482 32.95 -8.29 -25.88
C THR A 482 32.50 -6.97 -26.50
N GLN A 483 33.04 -6.63 -27.67
CA GLN A 483 32.62 -5.48 -28.48
C GLN A 483 31.20 -5.76 -29.00
N THR A 484 30.20 -5.24 -28.31
CA THR A 484 28.84 -5.14 -28.83
C THR A 484 28.66 -3.83 -29.57
N PHE A 485 28.08 -3.91 -30.75
CA PHE A 485 27.86 -2.79 -31.66
C PHE A 485 26.71 -1.91 -31.20
N GLY A 486 26.78 -1.34 -30.00
CA GLY A 486 25.83 -0.32 -29.52
C GLY A 486 24.39 -0.79 -29.26
N SER A 487 23.75 -0.19 -28.31
CA SER A 487 22.33 -0.34 -28.01
C SER A 487 21.62 0.99 -28.22
N PHE A 488 20.36 0.89 -28.66
CA PHE A 488 19.46 2.03 -28.84
C PHE A 488 18.21 1.82 -28.03
N VAL A 489 17.65 2.89 -27.50
CA VAL A 489 16.37 2.86 -26.78
C VAL A 489 15.42 3.85 -27.43
N TYR A 490 14.25 3.36 -27.83
CA TYR A 490 13.16 4.19 -28.30
C TYR A 490 12.26 4.56 -27.14
N PHE A 491 11.84 5.81 -27.11
CA PHE A 491 10.87 6.34 -26.17
C PHE A 491 9.64 6.83 -26.92
N GLY A 492 8.45 6.41 -26.44
CA GLY A 492 7.17 6.98 -26.83
C GLY A 492 6.54 7.68 -25.66
N PHE A 493 6.04 8.90 -25.85
CA PHE A 493 5.44 9.73 -24.80
C PHE A 493 3.93 9.84 -24.97
N GLY A 494 3.22 9.90 -23.84
CA GLY A 494 1.78 10.13 -23.77
C GLY A 494 0.97 8.90 -23.42
N LEU A 495 -0.28 9.12 -23.04
CA LEU A 495 -1.27 8.07 -22.84
C LEU A 495 -1.45 7.29 -24.15
N GLY A 496 -1.38 5.98 -24.10
CA GLY A 496 -1.55 5.12 -25.28
C GLY A 496 -0.36 5.10 -26.24
N SER A 497 0.87 5.40 -25.76
CA SER A 497 2.06 5.30 -26.62
C SER A 497 2.33 3.87 -27.13
N TRP A 498 1.72 2.86 -26.55
CA TRP A 498 1.68 1.46 -27.03
C TRP A 498 0.39 1.09 -27.75
N ASP A 499 -0.69 1.92 -27.63
CA ASP A 499 -1.96 1.75 -28.35
C ASP A 499 -1.99 2.60 -29.65
N ALA A 500 -0.85 3.14 -30.05
CA ALA A 500 -0.74 3.89 -31.30
C ALA A 500 -1.13 3.01 -32.49
N PRO A 501 -1.79 3.55 -33.51
CA PRO A 501 -2.12 2.79 -34.71
C PRO A 501 -0.89 2.06 -35.29
N GLY A 502 -1.02 0.74 -35.45
CA GLY A 502 0.09 -0.12 -35.92
C GLY A 502 0.95 -0.75 -34.84
N LEU A 503 0.67 -0.50 -33.55
CA LEU A 503 1.32 -1.22 -32.44
C LEU A 503 0.32 -2.18 -31.76
N PRO A 504 0.76 -3.34 -31.23
CA PRO A 504 2.14 -3.90 -31.40
C PRO A 504 2.43 -4.29 -32.85
N LEU A 505 3.62 -3.95 -33.35
CA LEU A 505 4.05 -4.23 -34.72
C LEU A 505 4.93 -5.49 -34.74
N PRO A 506 4.51 -6.61 -35.36
CA PRO A 506 5.39 -7.74 -35.64
C PRO A 506 6.55 -7.34 -36.54
N LEU A 507 7.77 -7.73 -36.18
CA LEU A 507 8.98 -7.35 -36.90
C LEU A 507 9.50 -8.43 -37.86
N ASP A 508 8.72 -9.50 -38.09
CA ASP A 508 9.08 -10.60 -38.99
C ASP A 508 9.42 -10.11 -40.40
N SER A 509 8.61 -9.17 -40.95
CA SER A 509 8.82 -8.58 -42.26
C SER A 509 10.07 -7.70 -42.34
N PHE A 510 10.64 -7.32 -41.19
CA PHE A 510 11.90 -6.56 -41.12
C PHE A 510 13.11 -7.46 -40.86
N GLY A 511 12.97 -8.78 -41.02
CA GLY A 511 14.04 -9.75 -40.81
C GLY A 511 14.32 -10.07 -39.34
N MET A 512 13.31 -9.90 -38.47
CA MET A 512 13.38 -10.15 -37.03
C MET A 512 12.26 -11.09 -36.60
N PRO A 513 12.30 -12.39 -36.95
CA PRO A 513 11.23 -13.33 -36.72
C PRO A 513 10.97 -13.51 -35.22
N GLY A 514 9.68 -13.49 -34.84
CA GLY A 514 9.24 -13.64 -33.45
C GLY A 514 9.45 -12.40 -32.57
N CYS A 515 9.90 -11.29 -33.13
CA CYS A 515 10.10 -10.03 -32.42
C CYS A 515 8.90 -9.08 -32.64
N THR A 516 8.66 -8.22 -31.67
CA THR A 516 7.53 -7.27 -31.74
C THR A 516 7.96 -5.89 -31.20
N GLN A 517 7.61 -4.85 -31.94
CA GLN A 517 7.76 -3.48 -31.49
C GLN A 517 6.52 -3.04 -30.69
N TYR A 518 6.73 -2.56 -29.48
CA TYR A 518 5.68 -2.12 -28.56
C TYR A 518 5.69 -0.62 -28.27
N ALA A 519 6.83 0.06 -28.46
CA ALA A 519 6.97 1.49 -28.17
C ALA A 519 6.96 2.33 -29.45
N ARG A 520 6.32 3.50 -29.39
CA ARG A 520 6.45 4.52 -30.44
C ARG A 520 7.89 5.02 -30.51
N GLN A 521 8.31 5.43 -31.71
CA GLN A 521 9.64 5.96 -31.98
C GLN A 521 9.67 7.49 -31.91
N ASP A 522 9.14 8.08 -30.82
CA ASP A 522 9.12 9.54 -30.67
C ASP A 522 10.52 10.10 -30.41
N VAL A 523 11.34 9.38 -29.66
CA VAL A 523 12.73 9.71 -29.35
C VAL A 523 13.60 8.47 -29.40
N LEU A 524 14.70 8.55 -30.11
CA LEU A 524 15.76 7.54 -30.17
C LEU A 524 16.97 8.01 -29.37
N VAL A 525 17.40 7.22 -28.40
CA VAL A 525 18.58 7.49 -27.60
C VAL A 525 19.63 6.39 -27.86
N TYR A 526 20.83 6.78 -28.23
CA TYR A 526 21.96 5.86 -28.27
C TYR A 526 22.42 5.57 -26.83
N ALA A 527 22.26 4.33 -26.41
CA ALA A 527 22.56 3.90 -25.04
C ALA A 527 24.03 3.44 -24.86
N GLY A 528 24.85 3.54 -25.90
CA GLY A 528 26.25 3.06 -25.85
C GLY A 528 26.36 1.54 -25.94
N PRO A 529 27.52 0.97 -25.61
CA PRO A 529 27.71 -0.47 -25.51
C PRO A 529 26.76 -1.10 -24.50
N THR A 530 26.34 -2.35 -24.74
CA THR A 530 25.53 -3.12 -23.78
C THR A 530 26.17 -3.12 -22.39
N ASN A 531 25.32 -3.10 -21.38
CA ASN A 531 25.68 -2.94 -19.97
C ASN A 531 26.21 -1.54 -19.56
N SER A 532 26.24 -0.58 -20.46
CA SER A 532 26.53 0.82 -20.12
C SER A 532 25.32 1.50 -19.49
N LEU A 533 25.59 2.37 -18.53
CA LEU A 533 24.58 3.26 -17.96
C LEU A 533 24.41 4.46 -18.91
N PHE A 534 23.19 4.80 -19.27
CA PHE A 534 22.90 5.99 -20.02
C PHE A 534 21.83 6.85 -19.34
N MET A 535 21.89 8.13 -19.59
CA MET A 535 21.05 9.15 -18.97
C MET A 535 19.94 9.58 -19.94
N VAL A 536 18.71 9.57 -19.44
CA VAL A 536 17.55 10.10 -20.14
C VAL A 536 17.13 11.40 -19.48
N PRO A 537 17.21 12.54 -20.17
CA PRO A 537 16.69 13.79 -19.62
C PRO A 537 15.17 13.70 -19.47
N MET A 538 14.67 14.01 -18.27
CA MET A 538 13.24 14.05 -18.00
C MET A 538 12.70 15.49 -18.09
N PRO A 539 11.47 15.68 -18.61
CA PRO A 539 10.85 17.00 -18.65
C PRO A 539 10.72 17.62 -17.25
N SER A 540 10.90 18.93 -17.16
CA SER A 540 10.89 19.67 -15.89
C SER A 540 9.52 20.25 -15.51
N GLY A 541 8.45 19.97 -16.25
CA GLY A 541 7.13 20.55 -16.01
C GLY A 541 6.21 19.65 -15.17
N THR A 542 5.55 20.20 -14.15
CA THR A 542 4.55 19.46 -13.34
C THR A 542 3.36 18.97 -14.17
N ALA A 543 3.11 19.56 -15.34
CA ALA A 543 2.08 19.10 -16.29
C ALA A 543 2.33 17.66 -16.80
N MET A 544 3.55 17.12 -16.63
CA MET A 544 3.90 15.76 -17.01
C MET A 544 3.72 14.74 -15.86
N LEU A 545 3.29 15.18 -14.69
CA LEU A 545 2.98 14.29 -13.55
C LEU A 545 1.90 13.28 -13.94
N GLY A 546 2.18 12.00 -13.69
CA GLY A 546 1.30 10.92 -14.06
C GLY A 546 1.31 10.56 -15.55
N SER A 547 2.05 11.30 -16.39
CA SER A 547 2.23 10.92 -17.79
C SER A 547 2.95 9.59 -17.90
N VAL A 548 2.59 8.85 -18.94
CA VAL A 548 3.18 7.54 -19.21
C VAL A 548 4.13 7.64 -20.38
N ALA A 549 5.33 7.12 -20.22
CA ALA A 549 6.28 6.89 -21.29
C ALA A 549 6.44 5.38 -21.54
N ALA A 550 6.61 4.98 -22.78
CA ALA A 550 7.00 3.63 -23.14
C ALA A 550 8.45 3.64 -23.65
N ALA A 551 9.19 2.58 -23.35
CA ALA A 551 10.55 2.40 -23.83
C ALA A 551 10.77 0.98 -24.32
N GLN A 552 11.62 0.81 -25.31
CA GLN A 552 12.03 -0.49 -25.82
C GLN A 552 13.49 -0.42 -26.29
N ALA A 553 14.31 -1.37 -25.85
CA ALA A 553 15.71 -1.43 -26.22
C ALA A 553 15.93 -2.32 -27.45
N PHE A 554 16.82 -1.88 -28.32
CA PHE A 554 17.32 -2.63 -29.45
C PHE A 554 18.82 -2.82 -29.29
N VAL A 555 19.31 -4.03 -29.47
CA VAL A 555 20.74 -4.37 -29.38
C VAL A 555 21.20 -4.94 -30.74
N SER A 556 22.28 -4.40 -31.26
CA SER A 556 22.90 -4.94 -32.47
C SER A 556 23.67 -6.21 -32.11
N GLU A 557 23.28 -7.32 -32.72
CA GLU A 557 23.96 -8.62 -32.63
C GLU A 557 24.07 -9.23 -34.03
N PRO A 558 25.14 -8.93 -34.78
CA PRO A 558 25.33 -9.42 -36.14
C PRO A 558 25.28 -10.95 -36.18
N GLY A 559 24.50 -11.50 -37.09
CA GLY A 559 24.33 -12.94 -37.27
C GLY A 559 23.20 -13.59 -36.45
N LEU A 560 22.56 -12.85 -35.54
CA LEU A 560 21.41 -13.37 -34.78
C LEU A 560 20.21 -13.66 -35.70
N ASN A 561 19.92 -12.73 -36.58
CA ASN A 561 18.81 -12.80 -37.57
C ASN A 561 19.19 -11.93 -38.78
N PRO A 562 18.42 -11.92 -39.88
CA PRO A 562 18.71 -11.11 -41.07
C PRO A 562 18.89 -9.61 -40.79
N ALA A 563 18.22 -9.06 -39.77
CA ALA A 563 18.40 -7.66 -39.36
C ALA A 563 19.61 -7.43 -38.46
N GLY A 564 20.19 -8.49 -37.86
CA GLY A 564 21.28 -8.38 -36.89
C GLY A 564 20.91 -7.65 -35.61
N LEU A 565 19.63 -7.73 -35.19
CA LEU A 565 19.08 -6.99 -34.05
C LEU A 565 18.33 -7.90 -33.08
N ALA A 566 18.50 -7.65 -31.80
CA ALA A 566 17.65 -8.18 -30.73
C ALA A 566 16.85 -7.05 -30.10
N VAL A 567 15.64 -7.34 -29.64
CA VAL A 567 14.70 -6.36 -29.09
C VAL A 567 14.24 -6.80 -27.71
N SER A 568 14.25 -5.89 -26.74
CA SER A 568 13.68 -6.16 -25.42
C SER A 568 12.16 -6.21 -25.47
N ALA A 569 11.54 -6.74 -24.42
CA ALA A 569 10.13 -6.44 -24.13
C ALA A 569 9.91 -4.92 -24.06
N GLY A 570 8.68 -4.47 -24.29
CA GLY A 570 8.31 -3.07 -24.07
C GLY A 570 8.29 -2.76 -22.57
N TYR A 571 8.66 -1.54 -22.20
CA TYR A 571 8.66 -1.07 -20.82
C TYR A 571 7.78 0.17 -20.69
N ARG A 572 6.89 0.15 -19.73
CA ARG A 572 6.03 1.27 -19.38
C ARG A 572 6.60 1.99 -18.16
N MET A 573 6.80 3.29 -18.28
CA MET A 573 7.28 4.15 -17.20
C MET A 573 6.21 5.18 -16.88
N THR A 574 5.90 5.39 -15.60
CA THR A 574 5.04 6.48 -15.15
C THR A 574 5.90 7.56 -14.53
N LEU A 575 5.74 8.80 -14.99
CA LEU A 575 6.51 9.95 -14.49
C LEU A 575 5.93 10.42 -13.16
N GLY A 576 6.77 10.54 -12.14
CA GLY A 576 6.42 10.96 -10.79
C GLY A 576 7.23 12.18 -10.33
N VAL A 577 6.89 12.71 -9.15
CA VAL A 577 7.75 13.60 -8.36
C VAL A 577 8.49 12.74 -7.36
N TRP A 578 9.80 12.89 -7.27
CA TRP A 578 10.69 12.15 -6.37
C TRP A 578 11.62 13.12 -5.65
#